data_c5270fdfa52bba56763fc6e61c5e8cf0
#
_entry.id   c5270fdfa52bba56763fc6e61c5e8cf0
#
_cell.length_a   1.000
_cell.length_b   1.000
_cell.length_c   1.000
_cell.angle_alpha   90.00
_cell.angle_beta   90.00
_cell.angle_gamma   90.00
#
_symmetry.space_group_name_H-M   'P 1'
#
loop_
_entity.id
_entity.type
_entity.pdbx_description
1 polymer ?
#
loop_
_entity_poly.entity_id
_entity_poly.type
_entity_poly.pdbx_seq_one_letter_code
_entity_poly.pdbx_strand_id
1 'polypeptide(L)'
;MKMIEVVAAIIERDGKILLAQRPAQSDLAGLWEFAGGKVEPDESQRQALVRELREELGIEAAVGEYVASHQREVSGRIIHLHAWHVPDFHGTLQAHEHQALVWCSPEEALQYPLAPADIPLLEAFMALRAARPAD
;
A
#
# COMPACT_ATOMS: atom_id res chain seq x y z
N MET A 1 -7.03 23.62 6.60
CA MET A 1 -6.81 22.66 5.50
C MET A 1 -7.25 21.28 5.95
N LYS A 2 -8.01 20.61 5.14
CA LYS A 2 -8.57 19.29 5.53
C LYS A 2 -7.50 18.20 5.37
N MET A 3 -7.38 17.34 6.40
CA MET A 3 -6.49 16.20 6.35
C MET A 3 -7.31 14.93 6.06
N ILE A 4 -6.85 14.14 5.08
CA ILE A 4 -7.48 12.88 4.71
C ILE A 4 -6.54 11.75 5.08
N GLU A 5 -7.00 10.84 5.96
CA GLU A 5 -6.21 9.69 6.38
C GLU A 5 -6.42 8.54 5.41
N VAL A 6 -5.32 8.02 4.89
CA VAL A 6 -5.32 6.93 3.90
C VAL A 6 -4.35 5.85 4.36
N VAL A 7 -4.71 4.59 4.15
CA VAL A 7 -3.84 3.46 4.50
C VAL A 7 -3.42 2.70 3.24
N ALA A 8 -2.21 2.16 3.27
CA ALA A 8 -1.65 1.38 2.17
C ALA A 8 -0.98 0.13 2.73
N ALA A 9 -1.05 -0.96 1.98
CA ALA A 9 -0.54 -2.26 2.40
C ALA A 9 0.71 -2.65 1.62
N ILE A 10 1.78 -2.92 2.35
CA ILE A 10 2.96 -3.56 1.77
C ILE A 10 2.78 -5.05 2.04
N ILE A 11 2.14 -5.74 1.09
CA ILE A 11 1.82 -7.16 1.21
C ILE A 11 3.03 -7.95 0.77
N GLU A 12 3.51 -8.82 1.65
CA GLU A 12 4.72 -9.59 1.39
C GLU A 12 4.46 -11.09 1.43
N ARG A 13 5.05 -11.80 0.48
CA ARG A 13 5.03 -13.26 0.44
C ARG A 13 6.30 -13.76 -0.24
N ASP A 14 7.02 -14.66 0.42
CA ASP A 14 8.25 -15.27 -0.12
C ASP A 14 9.31 -14.24 -0.54
N GLY A 15 9.45 -13.17 0.25
CA GLY A 15 10.45 -12.12 -0.02
C GLY A 15 10.05 -11.13 -1.09
N LYS A 16 8.85 -11.26 -1.65
CA LYS A 16 8.34 -10.35 -2.67
C LYS A 16 7.18 -9.53 -2.13
N ILE A 17 7.00 -8.35 -2.70
CA ILE A 17 5.91 -7.45 -2.33
C ILE A 17 4.97 -7.27 -3.52
N LEU A 18 3.72 -6.95 -3.23
CA LEU A 18 2.68 -6.80 -4.24
C LEU A 18 2.52 -5.34 -4.64
N LEU A 19 2.62 -5.07 -5.93
CA LEU A 19 2.28 -3.78 -6.49
C LEU A 19 1.00 -3.91 -7.31
N ALA A 20 0.19 -2.86 -7.30
CA ALA A 20 -1.06 -2.80 -8.03
C ALA A 20 -1.03 -1.61 -8.98
N GLN A 21 -1.44 -1.82 -10.22
CA GLN A 21 -1.40 -0.77 -11.24
C GLN A 21 -2.72 0.00 -11.29
N ARG A 22 -2.65 1.30 -11.17
CA ARG A 22 -3.83 2.17 -11.15
C ARG A 22 -4.59 2.09 -12.48
N PRO A 23 -5.95 2.14 -12.41
CA PRO A 23 -6.78 2.05 -13.62
C PRO A 23 -6.50 3.17 -14.62
N ALA A 24 -6.80 2.90 -15.88
CA ALA A 24 -6.54 3.85 -16.97
C ALA A 24 -7.36 5.14 -16.85
N GLN A 25 -8.52 5.10 -16.17
CA GLN A 25 -9.40 6.26 -16.01
C GLN A 25 -9.17 7.03 -14.72
N SER A 26 -8.19 6.64 -13.91
CA SER A 26 -7.92 7.30 -12.62
C SER A 26 -6.83 8.36 -12.77
N ASP A 27 -6.68 9.20 -11.74
CA ASP A 27 -5.49 10.06 -11.64
C ASP A 27 -4.26 9.16 -11.54
N LEU A 28 -3.14 9.63 -12.07
CA LEU A 28 -1.89 8.88 -12.09
C LEU A 28 -2.06 7.52 -12.76
N ALA A 29 -2.90 7.48 -13.81
CA ALA A 29 -3.20 6.27 -14.56
C ALA A 29 -1.94 5.53 -14.99
N GLY A 30 -1.95 4.21 -14.81
CA GLY A 30 -0.84 3.35 -15.21
C GLY A 30 0.33 3.32 -14.24
N LEU A 31 0.36 4.16 -13.22
CA LEU A 31 1.38 4.09 -12.18
C LEU A 31 1.07 2.95 -11.22
N TRP A 32 2.10 2.42 -10.59
CA TRP A 32 1.97 1.33 -9.63
C TRP A 32 1.93 1.87 -8.21
N GLU A 33 1.22 1.19 -7.33
CA GLU A 33 1.03 1.62 -5.95
C GLU A 33 0.83 0.42 -5.02
N PHE A 34 0.85 0.70 -3.72
CA PHE A 34 0.40 -0.25 -2.72
C PHE A 34 -1.12 -0.11 -2.59
N ALA A 35 -1.83 -1.23 -2.57
CA ALA A 35 -3.29 -1.22 -2.43
C ALA A 35 -3.71 -0.67 -1.07
N GLY A 36 -4.86 -0.04 -1.02
CA GLY A 36 -5.39 0.55 0.20
C GLY A 36 -6.47 1.57 -0.10
N GLY A 37 -6.75 2.44 0.85
CA GLY A 37 -7.78 3.46 0.65
C GLY A 37 -8.00 4.32 1.89
N LYS A 38 -9.07 5.09 1.87
CA LYS A 38 -9.39 6.03 2.93
C LYS A 38 -9.87 5.34 4.21
N VAL A 39 -9.43 5.89 5.35
CA VAL A 39 -9.94 5.48 6.66
C VAL A 39 -11.28 6.17 6.87
N GLU A 40 -12.32 5.40 7.17
CA GLU A 40 -13.65 5.94 7.40
C GLU A 40 -13.83 6.37 8.85
N PRO A 41 -14.84 7.22 9.16
CA PRO A 41 -15.15 7.57 10.55
C PRO A 41 -15.39 6.31 11.38
N ASP A 42 -14.93 6.33 12.63
CA ASP A 42 -15.08 5.23 13.57
C ASP A 42 -14.32 3.95 13.22
N GLU A 43 -13.39 4.06 12.28
CA GLU A 43 -12.58 2.94 11.82
C GLU A 43 -11.12 3.19 12.21
N SER A 44 -10.43 2.15 12.72
CA SER A 44 -8.99 2.23 12.93
C SER A 44 -8.28 2.06 11.57
N GLN A 45 -7.00 2.41 11.53
CA GLN A 45 -6.20 2.17 10.31
C GLN A 45 -6.18 0.68 9.95
N ARG A 46 -6.01 -0.20 10.93
CA ARG A 46 -6.02 -1.65 10.69
C ARG A 46 -7.35 -2.13 10.12
N GLN A 47 -8.46 -1.64 10.69
CA GLN A 47 -9.80 -2.00 10.21
C GLN A 47 -10.01 -1.51 8.77
N ALA A 48 -9.59 -0.28 8.50
CA ALA A 48 -9.69 0.28 7.15
C ALA A 48 -8.91 -0.56 6.14
N LEU A 49 -7.71 -0.96 6.52
CA LEU A 49 -6.85 -1.73 5.61
C LEU A 49 -7.45 -3.10 5.32
N VAL A 50 -7.94 -3.80 6.35
CA VAL A 50 -8.60 -5.10 6.15
C VAL A 50 -9.79 -4.95 5.21
N ARG A 51 -10.62 -3.94 5.42
CA ARG A 51 -11.79 -3.68 4.57
C ARG A 51 -11.39 -3.35 3.13
N GLU A 52 -10.42 -2.45 2.95
CA GLU A 52 -9.98 -2.05 1.61
C GLU A 52 -9.38 -3.22 0.83
N LEU A 53 -8.58 -4.05 1.47
CA LEU A 53 -7.97 -5.18 0.79
C LEU A 53 -9.01 -6.26 0.44
N ARG A 54 -10.05 -6.39 1.24
CA ARG A 54 -11.17 -7.26 0.89
C ARG A 54 -11.91 -6.74 -0.35
N GLU A 55 -12.17 -5.44 -0.39
CA GLU A 55 -12.86 -4.80 -1.51
C GLU A 55 -12.03 -4.80 -2.79
N GLU A 56 -10.76 -4.44 -2.69
CA GLU A 56 -9.91 -4.27 -3.87
C GLU A 56 -9.29 -5.55 -4.39
N LEU A 57 -8.94 -6.47 -3.49
CA LEU A 57 -8.16 -7.66 -3.86
C LEU A 57 -8.85 -8.98 -3.51
N GLY A 58 -9.97 -8.94 -2.80
CA GLY A 58 -10.70 -10.16 -2.43
C GLY A 58 -10.00 -11.03 -1.40
N ILE A 59 -9.14 -10.45 -0.58
CA ILE A 59 -8.37 -11.21 0.41
C ILE A 59 -8.70 -10.80 1.84
N GLU A 60 -8.41 -11.69 2.78
CA GLU A 60 -8.48 -11.41 4.22
C GLU A 60 -7.07 -11.21 4.73
N ALA A 61 -6.72 -9.95 4.98
CA ALA A 61 -5.36 -9.57 5.35
C ALA A 61 -5.09 -9.74 6.84
N ALA A 62 -3.91 -10.27 7.16
CA ALA A 62 -3.37 -10.27 8.52
C ALA A 62 -2.41 -9.08 8.61
N VAL A 63 -2.88 -7.96 9.13
CA VAL A 63 -2.11 -6.73 9.20
C VAL A 63 -1.04 -6.83 10.27
N GLY A 64 0.21 -6.58 9.88
CA GLY A 64 1.36 -6.64 10.77
C GLY A 64 1.74 -5.30 11.37
N GLU A 65 2.98 -4.87 11.14
CA GLU A 65 3.54 -3.67 11.76
C GLU A 65 3.33 -2.41 10.93
N TYR A 66 3.21 -1.29 11.63
CA TYR A 66 3.20 0.03 11.00
C TYR A 66 4.61 0.31 10.44
N VAL A 67 4.67 0.82 9.23
CA VAL A 67 5.95 1.07 8.56
C VAL A 67 6.34 2.54 8.63
N ALA A 68 5.50 3.41 8.06
CA ALA A 68 5.81 4.84 7.97
C ALA A 68 4.61 5.60 7.47
N SER A 69 4.70 6.92 7.50
CA SER A 69 3.69 7.78 6.89
C SER A 69 4.35 8.82 5.99
N HIS A 70 3.55 9.37 5.10
CA HIS A 70 3.95 10.44 4.20
C HIS A 70 2.79 11.39 4.01
N GLN A 71 3.04 12.69 4.14
CA GLN A 71 2.02 13.70 3.93
C GLN A 71 2.27 14.41 2.61
N ARG A 72 1.18 14.69 1.89
CA ARG A 72 1.25 15.36 0.61
C ARG A 72 0.06 16.30 0.46
N GLU A 73 0.31 17.52 0.04
CA GLU A 73 -0.76 18.48 -0.23
C GLU A 73 -1.23 18.30 -1.67
N VAL A 74 -2.55 18.12 -1.83
CA VAL A 74 -3.17 17.98 -3.14
C VAL A 74 -4.47 18.79 -3.13
N SER A 75 -4.53 19.83 -3.98
CA SER A 75 -5.75 20.65 -4.16
C SER A 75 -6.34 21.17 -2.85
N GLY A 76 -5.48 21.72 -1.98
CA GLY A 76 -5.92 22.31 -0.71
C GLY A 76 -6.23 21.30 0.38
N ARG A 77 -5.88 20.03 0.19
CA ARG A 77 -6.04 18.97 1.18
C ARG A 77 -4.69 18.37 1.49
N ILE A 78 -4.54 17.84 2.70
CA ILE A 78 -3.36 17.04 3.05
C ILE A 78 -3.76 15.57 3.02
N ILE A 79 -3.11 14.81 2.15
CA ILE A 79 -3.27 13.37 2.11
C ILE A 79 -2.21 12.80 3.06
N HIS A 80 -2.65 12.17 4.15
CA HIS A 80 -1.76 11.56 5.13
C HIS A 80 -1.80 10.04 4.91
N LEU A 81 -0.80 9.53 4.23
CA LEU A 81 -0.72 8.14 3.82
C LEU A 81 0.09 7.33 4.83
N HIS A 82 -0.49 6.26 5.35
CA HIS A 82 0.15 5.37 6.32
C HIS A 82 0.36 4.01 5.71
N ALA A 83 1.59 3.52 5.72
CA ALA A 83 1.91 2.18 5.22
C ALA A 83 2.00 1.18 6.35
N TRP A 84 1.40 0.02 6.14
CA TRP A 84 1.42 -1.10 7.07
C TRP A 84 1.96 -2.33 6.36
N HIS A 85 2.78 -3.11 7.05
CA HIS A 85 3.26 -4.39 6.55
C HIS A 85 2.17 -5.44 6.71
N VAL A 86 1.91 -6.20 5.66
CA VAL A 86 0.93 -7.29 5.65
C VAL A 86 1.69 -8.57 5.32
N PRO A 87 2.17 -9.29 6.36
CA PRO A 87 3.02 -10.48 6.13
C PRO A 87 2.26 -11.73 5.71
N ASP A 88 0.93 -11.71 5.81
CA ASP A 88 0.12 -12.87 5.46
C ASP A 88 -1.30 -12.46 5.08
N PHE A 89 -1.96 -13.31 4.32
CA PHE A 89 -3.37 -13.13 3.96
C PHE A 89 -3.96 -14.47 3.55
N HIS A 90 -5.29 -14.57 3.60
CA HIS A 90 -6.04 -15.71 3.10
C HIS A 90 -6.84 -15.30 1.88
N GLY A 91 -7.05 -16.22 0.97
CA GLY A 91 -7.83 -15.99 -0.24
C GLY A 91 -6.97 -15.87 -1.48
N THR A 92 -7.63 -15.76 -2.62
CA THR A 92 -6.97 -15.65 -3.93
C THR A 92 -7.03 -14.20 -4.39
N LEU A 93 -5.88 -13.64 -4.71
CA LEU A 93 -5.79 -12.26 -5.20
C LEU A 93 -6.57 -12.06 -6.49
N GLN A 94 -7.40 -11.03 -6.51
CA GLN A 94 -8.15 -10.60 -7.69
C GLN A 94 -8.06 -9.09 -7.81
N ALA A 95 -7.82 -8.59 -9.01
CA ALA A 95 -7.76 -7.15 -9.26
C ALA A 95 -9.16 -6.62 -9.55
N HIS A 96 -9.92 -6.33 -8.48
CA HIS A 96 -11.29 -5.81 -8.61
C HIS A 96 -11.32 -4.36 -9.10
N GLU A 97 -10.29 -3.57 -8.77
CA GLU A 97 -10.25 -2.15 -9.10
C GLU A 97 -9.01 -1.74 -9.89
N HIS A 98 -7.91 -2.48 -9.78
CA HIS A 98 -6.66 -2.21 -10.47
C HIS A 98 -6.62 -2.92 -11.80
N GLN A 99 -5.83 -2.40 -12.75
CA GLN A 99 -5.73 -3.06 -14.05
C GLN A 99 -4.71 -4.21 -14.08
N ALA A 100 -3.80 -4.27 -13.12
CA ALA A 100 -2.83 -5.35 -13.03
C ALA A 100 -2.23 -5.45 -11.63
N LEU A 101 -1.72 -6.63 -11.28
CA LEU A 101 -1.01 -6.90 -10.04
C LEU A 101 0.32 -7.55 -10.40
N VAL A 102 1.38 -7.27 -9.62
CA VAL A 102 2.67 -7.91 -9.83
C VAL A 102 3.35 -8.16 -8.49
N TRP A 103 4.00 -9.31 -8.37
CA TRP A 103 4.90 -9.63 -7.27
C TRP A 103 6.33 -9.30 -7.71
N CYS A 104 7.07 -8.60 -6.88
CA CYS A 104 8.47 -8.28 -7.17
C CYS A 104 9.25 -8.08 -5.87
N SER A 105 10.57 -8.15 -5.95
CA SER A 105 11.37 -7.81 -4.77
C SER A 105 11.25 -6.32 -4.50
N PRO A 106 11.55 -5.86 -3.26
CA PRO A 106 11.55 -4.42 -2.98
C PRO A 106 12.49 -3.65 -3.91
N GLU A 107 13.64 -4.21 -4.23
CA GLU A 107 14.62 -3.59 -5.14
C GLU A 107 14.07 -3.46 -6.55
N GLU A 108 13.38 -4.50 -7.03
CA GLU A 108 12.73 -4.46 -8.34
C GLU A 108 11.59 -3.43 -8.37
N ALA A 109 10.88 -3.29 -7.23
CA ALA A 109 9.78 -2.34 -7.13
C ALA A 109 10.23 -0.91 -7.41
N LEU A 110 11.48 -0.56 -7.05
CA LEU A 110 12.03 0.77 -7.32
C LEU A 110 12.21 1.04 -8.81
N GLN A 111 12.19 0.00 -9.66
CA GLN A 111 12.29 0.15 -11.10
C GLN A 111 10.93 0.34 -11.79
N TYR A 112 9.85 0.15 -11.05
CA TYR A 112 8.51 0.38 -11.58
C TYR A 112 8.14 1.85 -11.49
N PRO A 113 7.30 2.37 -12.41
CA PRO A 113 6.81 3.75 -12.29
C PRO A 113 5.78 3.83 -11.16
N LEU A 114 6.27 4.10 -9.96
CA LEU A 114 5.45 4.16 -8.76
C LEU A 114 4.74 5.51 -8.64
N ALA A 115 3.55 5.51 -8.02
CA ALA A 115 2.90 6.73 -7.60
C ALA A 115 3.86 7.44 -6.61
N PRO A 116 4.06 8.76 -6.75
CA PRO A 116 5.10 9.46 -5.99
C PRO A 116 5.02 9.28 -4.47
N ALA A 117 3.82 9.23 -3.91
CA ALA A 117 3.65 9.10 -2.46
C ALA A 117 4.09 7.72 -1.93
N ASP A 118 4.15 6.71 -2.80
CA ASP A 118 4.53 5.35 -2.40
C ASP A 118 6.04 5.15 -2.35
N ILE A 119 6.80 5.98 -3.05
CA ILE A 119 8.26 5.86 -3.07
C ILE A 119 8.87 5.99 -1.68
N PRO A 120 8.58 7.05 -0.89
CA PRO A 120 9.15 7.15 0.45
C PRO A 120 8.67 6.03 1.39
N LEU A 121 7.49 5.48 1.17
CA LEU A 121 6.99 4.37 1.96
C LEU A 121 7.76 3.08 1.68
N LEU A 122 8.05 2.82 0.41
CA LEU A 122 8.88 1.69 0.01
C LEU A 122 10.28 1.82 0.58
N GLU A 123 10.86 3.00 0.48
CA GLU A 123 12.20 3.27 1.02
C GLU A 123 12.24 3.04 2.53
N ALA A 124 11.21 3.49 3.25
CA ALA A 124 11.11 3.28 4.69
C ALA A 124 11.00 1.79 5.03
N PHE A 125 10.23 1.03 4.25
CA PHE A 125 10.10 -0.40 4.43
C PHE A 125 11.44 -1.10 4.25
N MET A 126 12.18 -0.75 3.19
CA MET A 126 13.49 -1.32 2.92
C MET A 126 14.49 -1.00 4.04
N ALA A 127 14.44 0.24 4.57
CA ALA A 127 15.31 0.64 5.68
C ALA A 127 15.00 -0.17 6.94
N LEU A 128 13.72 -0.42 7.24
CA LEU A 128 13.33 -1.25 8.39
C LEU A 128 13.84 -2.68 8.24
N ARG A 129 13.77 -3.23 7.04
CA ARG A 129 14.26 -4.60 6.78
C ARG A 129 15.78 -4.67 6.94
N ALA A 130 16.50 -3.69 6.43
CA ALA A 130 17.95 -3.64 6.53
C ALA A 130 18.43 -3.49 7.97
N ALA A 131 17.62 -2.84 8.83
CA ALA A 131 17.98 -2.61 10.23
C ALA A 131 17.70 -3.82 11.12
N ARG A 132 16.94 -4.82 10.64
CA ARG A 132 16.61 -6.00 11.44
C ARG A 132 17.80 -6.96 11.47
N PRO A 133 18.07 -7.58 12.65
CA PRO A 133 19.11 -8.60 12.72
C PRO A 133 18.76 -9.77 11.80
N ALA A 134 19.77 -10.37 11.21
CA ALA A 134 19.59 -11.60 10.45
C ALA A 134 19.26 -12.74 11.41
N ASP A 135 18.27 -13.52 11.06
CA ASP A 135 17.89 -14.72 11.85
C ASP A 135 18.66 -15.95 11.40
#